data_0905a9e290468c7f6c33bc8fee3b2262
#
_entry.id   0905a9e290468c7f6c33bc8fee3b2262
#
_cell.length_a   1.000
_cell.length_b   1.000
_cell.length_c   1.000
_cell.angle_alpha   90.00
_cell.angle_beta   90.00
_cell.angle_gamma   90.00
#
_symmetry.space_group_name_H-M   'P 1'
#
loop_
_entity.id
_entity.type
_entity.pdbx_description
1 polymer ?
#
loop_
_entity_poly.entity_id
_entity_poly.type
_entity_poly.pdbx_seq_one_letter_code
_entity_poly.pdbx_strand_id
1 'polypeptide(L)'
;MGPGCCSQPREAYTQSTVWPETYAVAEMTFFRHIARQAPRDSVHLKCLQLFACLEQGTGFSAYTMKTIVMHLLNAIPVSLWRRRHFQERLEDVIKDLSLCVHEKHLNHFIVGNQRLPQYISVPPDVQMAGTYNLFHHLQQQSDAHKQAISEYRLLRTWFDRLLLNED
;
A
#
# COMPACT_ATOMS: atom_id res chain seq x y z
N MET A 1 -9.83 -20.79 1.15
CA MET A 1 -8.78 -20.68 0.88
C MET A 1 -8.23 -19.62 -0.07
N GLY A 2 -8.30 -18.51 -0.23
CA GLY A 2 -7.73 -17.61 -1.21
C GLY A 2 -6.20 -17.67 -1.32
N PRO A 3 -5.63 -18.83 -1.52
CA PRO A 3 -4.19 -18.97 -1.50
C PRO A 3 -3.52 -18.26 -2.66
N GLY A 4 -4.26 -18.00 -3.71
CA GLY A 4 -3.68 -17.35 -4.86
C GLY A 4 -3.16 -15.97 -4.59
N CYS A 5 -3.75 -15.25 -3.65
CA CYS A 5 -3.31 -13.91 -3.32
C CYS A 5 -1.94 -13.89 -2.66
N CYS A 6 -1.59 -14.94 -1.97
CA CYS A 6 -0.35 -14.96 -1.20
C CYS A 6 0.84 -15.42 -2.00
N SER A 7 0.62 -16.07 -3.14
CA SER A 7 1.73 -16.63 -3.89
C SER A 7 2.50 -15.61 -4.70
N GLN A 8 1.83 -14.59 -5.22
CA GLN A 8 2.47 -13.63 -6.10
C GLN A 8 3.59 -12.84 -5.43
N PRO A 9 3.37 -12.26 -4.23
CA PRO A 9 4.47 -11.56 -3.59
C PRO A 9 5.67 -12.44 -3.29
N ARG A 10 5.42 -13.73 -3.04
CA ARG A 10 6.52 -14.65 -2.76
C ARG A 10 7.39 -14.90 -3.97
N GLU A 11 6.79 -14.96 -5.14
CA GLU A 11 7.56 -15.18 -6.36
C GLU A 11 8.57 -14.06 -6.59
N ALA A 12 8.20 -12.84 -6.23
CA ALA A 12 9.09 -11.70 -6.38
C ALA A 12 10.34 -11.81 -5.51
N TYR A 13 10.30 -12.64 -4.47
CA TYR A 13 11.36 -12.73 -3.49
C TYR A 13 12.03 -14.11 -3.49
N THR A 14 11.96 -14.84 -4.59
CA THR A 14 12.54 -16.18 -4.67
C THR A 14 14.04 -16.20 -4.45
N GLN A 15 14.70 -15.09 -4.67
CA GLN A 15 16.15 -15.00 -4.50
C GLN A 15 16.58 -14.88 -3.05
N SER A 16 15.68 -14.50 -2.14
CA SER A 16 16.02 -14.36 -0.74
C SER A 16 14.80 -14.68 0.12
N THR A 17 14.85 -15.82 0.76
CA THR A 17 13.77 -16.23 1.68
C THR A 17 13.81 -15.43 2.99
N VAL A 18 14.92 -14.74 3.26
CA VAL A 18 15.08 -13.95 4.47
C VAL A 18 14.31 -12.64 4.38
N TRP A 19 14.21 -12.06 3.18
CA TRP A 19 13.57 -10.76 2.99
C TRP A 19 12.11 -10.73 3.44
N PRO A 20 11.24 -11.72 3.08
CA PRO A 20 9.85 -11.67 3.53
C PRO A 20 9.69 -11.59 5.04
N GLU A 21 10.49 -12.37 5.79
CA GLU A 21 10.43 -12.31 7.25
C GLU A 21 10.92 -10.98 7.77
N THR A 22 12.01 -10.48 7.19
CA THR A 22 12.62 -9.22 7.61
C THR A 22 11.66 -8.07 7.44
N TYR A 23 11.04 -7.94 6.29
CA TYR A 23 10.15 -6.81 6.09
C TYR A 23 8.83 -6.97 6.80
N ALA A 24 8.38 -8.19 7.07
CA ALA A 24 7.18 -8.40 7.87
C ALA A 24 7.37 -7.86 9.29
N VAL A 25 8.53 -8.11 9.87
CA VAL A 25 8.86 -7.58 11.20
C VAL A 25 8.96 -6.05 11.14
N ALA A 26 9.58 -5.52 10.10
CA ALA A 26 9.70 -4.07 9.94
C ALA A 26 8.33 -3.40 9.79
N GLU A 27 7.42 -3.99 9.03
CA GLU A 27 6.07 -3.48 8.90
C GLU A 27 5.33 -3.51 10.23
N MET A 28 5.49 -4.58 10.98
CA MET A 28 4.87 -4.68 12.30
C MET A 28 5.38 -3.58 13.23
N THR A 29 6.68 -3.32 13.21
CA THR A 29 7.29 -2.24 14.00
C THR A 29 6.70 -0.90 13.60
N PHE A 30 6.54 -0.68 12.29
CA PHE A 30 5.95 0.56 11.77
C PHE A 30 4.54 0.75 12.31
N PHE A 31 3.67 -0.23 12.16
CA PHE A 31 2.28 -0.09 12.60
C PHE A 31 2.15 0.04 14.11
N ARG A 32 3.02 -0.62 14.89
CA ARG A 32 3.04 -0.43 16.35
C ARG A 32 3.39 1.01 16.71
N HIS A 33 4.36 1.58 16.02
CA HIS A 33 4.75 2.97 16.27
C HIS A 33 3.60 3.92 15.93
N ILE A 34 2.96 3.70 14.79
CA ILE A 34 1.79 4.49 14.40
C ILE A 34 0.68 4.36 15.46
N ALA A 35 0.41 3.15 15.92
CA ALA A 35 -0.65 2.91 16.90
C ALA A 35 -0.39 3.65 18.21
N ARG A 36 0.87 3.74 18.64
CA ARG A 36 1.21 4.45 19.88
C ARG A 36 0.95 5.95 19.79
N GLN A 37 1.10 6.51 18.59
CA GLN A 37 0.91 7.95 18.37
C GLN A 37 -0.47 8.30 17.88
N ALA A 38 -1.27 7.31 17.50
CA ALA A 38 -2.56 7.54 16.88
C ALA A 38 -3.55 8.09 17.89
N PRO A 39 -4.37 9.09 17.49
CA PRO A 39 -5.46 9.53 18.34
C PRO A 39 -6.51 8.42 18.49
N ARG A 40 -7.38 8.55 19.48
CA ARG A 40 -8.40 7.53 19.75
C ARG A 40 -9.32 7.29 18.57
N ASP A 41 -9.62 8.35 17.83
CA ASP A 41 -10.50 8.30 16.68
C ASP A 41 -9.73 8.14 15.37
N SER A 42 -8.52 7.57 15.43
CA SER A 42 -7.73 7.35 14.23
C SER A 42 -8.42 6.37 13.28
N VAL A 43 -8.35 6.67 11.99
CA VAL A 43 -9.04 5.91 10.96
C VAL A 43 -8.09 5.16 10.03
N HIS A 44 -6.80 5.10 10.37
CA HIS A 44 -5.84 4.46 9.45
C HIS A 44 -6.14 2.98 9.21
N LEU A 45 -6.57 2.24 10.25
CA LEU A 45 -6.95 0.83 10.07
C LEU A 45 -8.25 0.69 9.30
N LYS A 46 -9.19 1.62 9.47
CA LYS A 46 -10.42 1.61 8.69
C LYS A 46 -10.15 1.84 7.21
N CYS A 47 -9.19 2.71 6.89
CA CYS A 47 -8.77 2.91 5.51
C CYS A 47 -8.25 1.60 4.90
N LEU A 48 -7.40 0.90 5.64
CA LEU A 48 -6.88 -0.39 5.17
C LEU A 48 -8.00 -1.40 4.95
N GLN A 49 -8.93 -1.48 5.89
CA GLN A 49 -10.05 -2.43 5.79
C GLN A 49 -10.94 -2.12 4.60
N LEU A 50 -11.25 -0.85 4.38
CA LEU A 50 -12.10 -0.45 3.28
C LEU A 50 -11.48 -0.80 1.94
N PHE A 51 -10.20 -0.49 1.75
CA PHE A 51 -9.53 -0.80 0.49
C PHE A 51 -9.34 -2.30 0.31
N ALA A 52 -9.17 -3.07 1.39
CA ALA A 52 -9.13 -4.52 1.30
C ALA A 52 -10.44 -5.09 0.77
N CYS A 53 -11.58 -4.48 1.13
CA CYS A 53 -12.87 -4.88 0.60
C CYS A 53 -13.03 -4.49 -0.87
N LEU A 54 -12.63 -3.27 -1.21
CA LEU A 54 -12.79 -2.77 -2.57
C LEU A 54 -11.89 -3.50 -3.57
N GLU A 55 -10.70 -3.87 -3.15
CA GLU A 55 -9.76 -4.51 -4.05
C GLU A 55 -10.18 -5.92 -4.47
N GLN A 56 -11.06 -6.56 -3.71
CA GLN A 56 -11.51 -7.91 -4.04
C GLN A 56 -12.19 -8.00 -5.39
N GLY A 57 -12.73 -6.90 -5.88
CA GLY A 57 -13.33 -6.85 -7.20
C GLY A 57 -12.41 -6.29 -8.28
N THR A 58 -11.16 -6.03 -7.93
CA THR A 58 -10.16 -5.51 -8.86
C THR A 58 -8.97 -6.44 -8.90
N GLY A 59 -8.02 -6.17 -9.78
CA GLY A 59 -6.80 -6.98 -9.87
C GLY A 59 -5.68 -6.50 -8.97
N PHE A 60 -5.89 -5.43 -8.19
CA PHE A 60 -4.86 -4.97 -7.27
C PHE A 60 -4.77 -5.88 -6.06
N SER A 61 -3.57 -6.16 -5.61
CA SER A 61 -3.38 -7.00 -4.44
C SER A 61 -3.59 -6.21 -3.15
N ALA A 62 -3.91 -6.93 -2.08
CA ALA A 62 -3.99 -6.34 -0.75
C ALA A 62 -2.69 -5.60 -0.40
N TYR A 63 -1.57 -6.16 -0.84
CA TYR A 63 -0.28 -5.56 -0.54
C TYR A 63 -0.08 -4.23 -1.24
N THR A 64 -0.62 -4.06 -2.46
CA THR A 64 -0.58 -2.79 -3.16
C THR A 64 -1.23 -1.68 -2.33
N MET A 65 -2.44 -1.90 -1.87
CA MET A 65 -3.16 -0.89 -1.10
C MET A 65 -2.49 -0.66 0.26
N LYS A 66 -2.02 -1.71 0.90
CA LYS A 66 -1.30 -1.59 2.16
C LYS A 66 -0.04 -0.74 2.00
N THR A 67 0.70 -0.96 0.91
CA THR A 67 1.92 -0.21 0.63
C THR A 67 1.63 1.27 0.44
N ILE A 68 0.58 1.60 -0.30
CA ILE A 68 0.19 3.00 -0.50
C ILE A 68 -0.17 3.65 0.83
N VAL A 69 -0.95 2.96 1.67
CA VAL A 69 -1.33 3.51 2.98
C VAL A 69 -0.09 3.70 3.87
N MET A 70 0.85 2.77 3.84
CA MET A 70 2.08 2.92 4.61
C MET A 70 2.89 4.15 4.17
N HIS A 71 3.04 4.35 2.87
CA HIS A 71 3.73 5.54 2.37
C HIS A 71 3.03 6.82 2.81
N LEU A 72 1.70 6.84 2.77
CA LEU A 72 0.94 8.01 3.19
C LEU A 72 1.03 8.23 4.70
N LEU A 73 1.01 7.16 5.49
CA LEU A 73 1.20 7.27 6.94
C LEU A 73 2.59 7.80 7.29
N ASN A 74 3.58 7.50 6.47
CA ASN A 74 4.92 8.02 6.66
C ASN A 74 5.03 9.49 6.27
N ALA A 75 4.21 9.94 5.32
CA ALA A 75 4.24 11.30 4.80
C ALA A 75 3.27 12.24 5.53
N ILE A 76 2.12 11.74 5.96
CA ILE A 76 1.09 12.55 6.61
C ILE A 76 1.04 12.14 8.08
N PRO A 77 1.25 13.07 9.02
CA PRO A 77 1.24 12.74 10.46
C PRO A 77 -0.04 12.01 10.86
N VAL A 78 0.09 11.01 11.72
CA VAL A 78 -1.06 10.19 12.12
C VAL A 78 -2.14 11.02 12.83
N SER A 79 -1.77 12.17 13.38
CA SER A 79 -2.72 13.11 13.96
C SER A 79 -3.74 13.64 12.95
N LEU A 80 -3.43 13.55 11.65
CA LEU A 80 -4.33 13.95 10.58
C LEU A 80 -5.14 12.80 10.02
N TRP A 81 -5.07 11.63 10.65
CA TRP A 81 -5.86 10.47 10.28
C TRP A 81 -7.04 10.28 11.23
N ARG A 82 -7.64 11.38 11.66
CA ARG A 82 -8.79 11.36 12.54
C ARG A 82 -10.08 11.15 11.76
N ARG A 83 -11.14 10.81 12.48
CA ARG A 83 -12.44 10.56 11.87
C ARG A 83 -12.92 11.71 10.99
N ARG A 84 -12.70 12.94 11.41
CA ARG A 84 -13.10 14.12 10.63
C ARG A 84 -12.34 14.26 9.32
N HIS A 85 -11.18 13.59 9.18
CA HIS A 85 -10.37 13.63 7.98
C HIS A 85 -10.50 12.37 7.15
N PHE A 86 -11.42 11.48 7.51
CA PHE A 86 -11.51 10.16 6.89
C PHE A 86 -11.66 10.25 5.37
N GLN A 87 -12.58 11.07 4.91
CA GLN A 87 -12.81 11.22 3.47
C GLN A 87 -11.58 11.76 2.76
N GLU A 88 -10.91 12.74 3.37
CA GLU A 88 -9.68 13.30 2.79
C GLU A 88 -8.60 12.24 2.65
N ARG A 89 -8.42 11.41 3.69
CA ARG A 89 -7.40 10.36 3.65
C ARG A 89 -7.74 9.30 2.61
N LEU A 90 -9.01 8.96 2.47
CA LEU A 90 -9.44 8.03 1.43
C LEU A 90 -9.14 8.59 0.03
N GLU A 91 -9.42 9.88 -0.19
CA GLU A 91 -9.08 10.52 -1.46
C GLU A 91 -7.58 10.52 -1.71
N ASP A 92 -6.77 10.74 -0.69
CA ASP A 92 -5.32 10.70 -0.83
C ASP A 92 -4.85 9.33 -1.32
N VAL A 93 -5.43 8.25 -0.78
CA VAL A 93 -5.08 6.89 -1.21
C VAL A 93 -5.45 6.67 -2.66
N ILE A 94 -6.65 7.09 -3.05
CA ILE A 94 -7.13 6.92 -4.44
C ILE A 94 -6.26 7.72 -5.41
N LYS A 95 -5.91 8.95 -5.06
CA LYS A 95 -5.05 9.79 -5.90
C LYS A 95 -3.66 9.18 -6.04
N ASP A 96 -3.12 8.66 -4.94
CA ASP A 96 -1.80 8.05 -4.98
C ASP A 96 -1.80 6.79 -5.83
N LEU A 97 -2.85 5.98 -5.72
CA LEU A 97 -3.00 4.80 -6.58
C LEU A 97 -3.05 5.20 -8.05
N SER A 98 -3.83 6.25 -8.38
CA SER A 98 -3.92 6.74 -9.74
C SER A 98 -2.53 7.12 -10.27
N LEU A 99 -1.79 7.88 -9.48
CA LEU A 99 -0.46 8.32 -9.87
C LEU A 99 0.47 7.13 -10.09
N CYS A 100 0.47 6.19 -9.16
CA CYS A 100 1.33 5.01 -9.25
C CYS A 100 1.00 4.15 -10.48
N VAL A 101 -0.28 3.99 -10.79
CA VAL A 101 -0.69 3.21 -11.96
C VAL A 101 -0.26 3.91 -13.25
N HIS A 102 -0.49 5.21 -13.35
CA HIS A 102 -0.13 5.96 -14.55
C HIS A 102 1.39 6.06 -14.73
N GLU A 103 2.13 6.20 -13.66
CA GLU A 103 3.58 6.25 -13.71
C GLU A 103 4.22 4.87 -13.76
N LYS A 104 3.42 3.81 -13.55
CA LYS A 104 3.91 2.42 -13.53
C LYS A 104 4.97 2.23 -12.45
N HIS A 105 4.75 2.87 -11.29
CA HIS A 105 5.76 2.91 -10.25
C HIS A 105 5.13 2.95 -8.87
N LEU A 106 5.49 1.96 -8.04
CA LEU A 106 5.12 1.92 -6.63
C LEU A 106 6.25 1.27 -5.86
N ASN A 107 7.00 2.07 -5.12
CA ASN A 107 8.14 1.55 -4.37
C ASN A 107 7.70 0.71 -3.18
N HIS A 108 8.40 -0.40 -2.96
CA HIS A 108 8.24 -1.18 -1.75
C HIS A 108 8.50 -0.28 -0.54
N PHE A 109 7.71 -0.45 0.52
CA PHE A 109 7.86 0.43 1.67
C PHE A 109 9.13 0.14 2.47
N ILE A 110 9.58 -1.10 2.50
CA ILE A 110 10.75 -1.51 3.30
C ILE A 110 11.99 -1.66 2.43
N VAL A 111 11.93 -2.51 1.40
CA VAL A 111 13.10 -2.86 0.59
C VAL A 111 13.56 -1.65 -0.21
N GLY A 112 14.80 -1.23 0.02
CA GLY A 112 15.41 -0.13 -0.73
C GLY A 112 14.82 1.24 -0.46
N ASN A 113 14.04 1.40 0.59
CA ASN A 113 13.42 2.68 0.91
C ASN A 113 14.37 3.55 1.72
N GLN A 114 14.88 4.61 1.10
CA GLN A 114 15.80 5.54 1.74
C GLN A 114 15.09 6.47 2.75
N ARG A 115 13.76 6.51 2.72
CA ARG A 115 12.96 7.33 3.64
C ARG A 115 12.34 6.51 4.77
N LEU A 116 12.83 5.28 4.96
CA LEU A 116 12.33 4.43 6.02
C LEU A 116 12.57 5.11 7.38
N PRO A 117 11.59 5.13 8.29
CA PRO A 117 11.77 5.74 9.60
C PRO A 117 12.96 5.16 10.35
N GLN A 118 13.66 6.01 11.10
CA GLN A 118 14.89 5.59 11.79
C GLN A 118 14.64 4.53 12.84
N TYR A 119 13.45 4.46 13.41
CA TYR A 119 13.17 3.46 14.43
C TYR A 119 12.98 2.05 13.84
N ILE A 120 12.94 1.93 12.51
CA ILE A 120 12.84 0.64 11.85
C ILE A 120 14.25 0.20 11.46
N SER A 121 14.69 -0.93 12.01
CA SER A 121 15.99 -1.48 11.69
C SER A 121 15.81 -2.65 10.73
N VAL A 122 16.54 -2.62 9.64
CA VAL A 122 16.56 -3.71 8.66
C VAL A 122 18.02 -4.06 8.36
N PRO A 123 18.29 -5.31 7.93
CA PRO A 123 19.65 -5.69 7.55
C PRO A 123 20.20 -4.78 6.45
N PRO A 124 21.51 -4.54 6.44
CA PRO A 124 22.11 -3.65 5.43
C PRO A 124 21.83 -4.07 3.99
N ASP A 125 21.75 -5.37 3.71
CA ASP A 125 21.47 -5.83 2.36
C ASP A 125 20.06 -5.46 1.89
N VAL A 126 19.09 -5.42 2.81
CA VAL A 126 17.73 -4.97 2.50
C VAL A 126 17.72 -3.46 2.29
N GLN A 127 18.38 -2.72 3.16
CA GLN A 127 18.41 -1.26 3.07
C GLN A 127 19.18 -0.76 1.85
N MET A 128 20.28 -1.44 1.52
CA MET A 128 21.15 -1.05 0.42
C MET A 128 20.69 -1.59 -0.93
N ALA A 129 19.69 -2.44 -0.95
CA ALA A 129 19.10 -2.91 -2.20
C ALA A 129 18.55 -1.72 -2.97
N GLY A 130 18.57 -1.79 -4.27
CA GLY A 130 17.93 -0.78 -5.10
C GLY A 130 16.44 -0.71 -4.82
N THR A 131 15.82 0.39 -5.23
CA THR A 131 14.36 0.51 -5.05
C THR A 131 13.66 -0.65 -5.74
N TYR A 132 12.65 -1.19 -5.07
CA TYR A 132 11.86 -2.27 -5.61
C TYR A 132 10.51 -1.73 -6.06
N ASN A 133 10.28 -1.75 -7.37
CA ASN A 133 9.03 -1.24 -7.94
C ASN A 133 8.01 -2.38 -8.03
N LEU A 134 6.95 -2.31 -7.22
CA LEU A 134 5.89 -3.32 -7.23
C LEU A 134 5.10 -3.30 -8.54
N PHE A 135 5.20 -2.23 -9.32
CA PHE A 135 4.52 -2.10 -10.61
C PHE A 135 5.47 -2.27 -11.80
N HIS A 136 6.62 -2.90 -11.56
CA HIS A 136 7.60 -3.12 -12.63
C HIS A 136 6.98 -3.83 -13.83
N HIS A 137 6.11 -4.80 -13.59
CA HIS A 137 5.44 -5.55 -14.66
C HIS A 137 4.58 -4.63 -15.56
N LEU A 138 4.11 -3.51 -15.04
CA LEU A 138 3.34 -2.56 -15.85
C LEU A 138 4.22 -1.83 -16.85
N GLN A 139 5.51 -1.69 -16.55
CA GLN A 139 6.45 -1.09 -17.48
C GLN A 139 6.80 -2.03 -18.62
N GLN A 140 6.76 -3.32 -18.37
CA GLN A 140 7.19 -4.32 -19.35
C GLN A 140 6.05 -4.82 -20.23
N GLN A 141 4.82 -4.76 -19.77
CA GLN A 141 3.66 -5.32 -20.46
C GLN A 141 2.59 -4.26 -20.62
N SER A 142 2.40 -3.80 -21.84
CA SER A 142 1.41 -2.74 -22.11
C SER A 142 -0.02 -3.21 -21.81
N ASP A 143 -0.32 -4.49 -22.01
CA ASP A 143 -1.64 -5.03 -21.71
C ASP A 143 -1.90 -5.03 -20.20
N ALA A 144 -0.88 -5.35 -19.41
CA ALA A 144 -0.99 -5.30 -17.96
C ALA A 144 -1.27 -3.87 -17.49
N HIS A 145 -0.63 -2.89 -18.12
CA HIS A 145 -0.86 -1.49 -17.77
C HIS A 145 -2.27 -1.04 -18.12
N LYS A 146 -2.76 -1.42 -19.31
CA LYS A 146 -4.14 -1.11 -19.68
C LYS A 146 -5.14 -1.73 -18.72
N GLN A 147 -4.87 -2.96 -18.31
CA GLN A 147 -5.72 -3.66 -17.34
C GLN A 147 -5.73 -2.94 -16.00
N ALA A 148 -4.56 -2.50 -15.54
CA ALA A 148 -4.44 -1.78 -14.27
C ALA A 148 -5.21 -0.46 -14.31
N ILE A 149 -5.16 0.25 -15.43
CA ILE A 149 -5.94 1.49 -15.58
C ILE A 149 -7.43 1.20 -15.50
N SER A 150 -7.90 0.14 -16.17
CA SER A 150 -9.30 -0.26 -16.11
C SER A 150 -9.72 -0.59 -14.69
N GLU A 151 -8.89 -1.33 -13.97
CA GLU A 151 -9.18 -1.72 -12.59
C GLU A 151 -9.18 -0.53 -11.65
N TYR A 152 -8.29 0.43 -11.86
CA TYR A 152 -8.31 1.67 -11.11
C TYR A 152 -9.64 2.42 -11.31
N ARG A 153 -10.11 2.50 -12.54
CA ARG A 153 -11.37 3.17 -12.84
C ARG A 153 -12.55 2.48 -12.16
N LEU A 154 -12.54 1.15 -12.11
CA LEU A 154 -13.56 0.38 -11.43
C LEU A 154 -13.53 0.66 -9.92
N LEU A 155 -12.34 0.65 -9.33
CA LEU A 155 -12.16 0.98 -7.92
C LEU A 155 -12.65 2.40 -7.62
N ARG A 156 -12.32 3.35 -8.48
CA ARG A 156 -12.76 4.73 -8.33
C ARG A 156 -14.28 4.84 -8.37
N THR A 157 -14.90 4.12 -9.28
CA THR A 157 -16.38 4.11 -9.38
C THR A 157 -17.01 3.60 -8.10
N TRP A 158 -16.48 2.49 -7.55
CA TRP A 158 -17.01 1.93 -6.31
C TRP A 158 -16.81 2.89 -5.14
N PHE A 159 -15.66 3.51 -5.08
CA PHE A 159 -15.35 4.49 -4.03
C PHE A 159 -16.31 5.67 -4.08
N ASP A 160 -16.56 6.21 -5.27
CA ASP A 160 -17.49 7.32 -5.44
C ASP A 160 -18.92 6.94 -5.01
N ARG A 161 -19.33 5.71 -5.31
CA ARG A 161 -20.65 5.22 -4.87
C ARG A 161 -20.74 5.11 -3.36
N LEU A 162 -19.67 4.66 -2.72
CA LEU A 162 -19.64 4.57 -1.27
C LEU A 162 -19.80 5.94 -0.62
N LEU A 163 -19.12 6.94 -1.16
CA LEU A 163 -19.24 8.31 -0.63
C LEU A 163 -20.63 8.86 -0.79
N LEU A 164 -21.29 8.58 -1.91
CA LEU A 164 -22.67 9.04 -2.13
C LEU A 164 -23.65 8.38 -1.19
N ASN A 165 -23.41 7.12 -0.84
CA ASN A 165 -24.33 6.38 0.03
C ASN A 165 -24.15 6.69 1.50
N GLU A 166 -23.07 7.36 1.90
CA GLU A 166 -22.83 7.71 3.28
C GLU A 166 -23.56 8.99 3.70
N ASP A 167 -24.05 9.73 2.75
CA ASP A 167 -24.86 10.91 3.05
C ASP A 167 -26.30 10.51 3.43
#